data_6ab3c485d9a987485f4eb0c6ae92101c
#
_entry.id   6ab3c485d9a987485f4eb0c6ae92101c
#
_cell.length_a   1.000
_cell.length_b   1.000
_cell.length_c   1.000
_cell.angle_alpha   90.00
_cell.angle_beta   90.00
_cell.angle_gamma   90.00
#
_symmetry.space_group_name_H-M   'P 1'
#
loop_
_entity.id
_entity.type
_entity.pdbx_description
1 polymer ?
#
loop_
_entity_poly.entity_id
_entity_poly.type
_entity_poly.pdbx_seq_one_letter_code
_entity_poly.pdbx_strand_id
1 'polypeptide(L)'
;LALAGQASPDTLATLEGVPLSLPLGNSSVAYRFVPEEAYVSLNAASPELLRTLIGNYPQGVSDVDALVNALVDWRDGDDIATENGAEAGEYASAGLAYGPKNAPLLSVDELGLVLGFDQDLLDWLRPYVSVASMSDGIDPRFADPELVMMLDTQGRFSEQDLQAMQADPAVADAMALDSSFFAASRSGVYRLLVQGSGGMGLNRRQAIE
;
A
#
# COMPACT_ATOMS: atom_id res chain seq x y z
N LEU A 1 5.01 -24.11 3.94
CA LEU A 1 5.40 -23.73 2.56
C LEU A 1 4.77 -24.64 1.48
N ALA A 2 4.39 -25.89 1.77
CA ALA A 2 3.77 -26.77 0.79
C ALA A 2 2.27 -26.50 0.54
N LEU A 3 1.59 -25.78 1.41
CA LEU A 3 0.15 -25.50 1.28
C LEU A 3 -0.17 -24.34 0.33
N ALA A 4 0.69 -23.34 0.24
CA ALA A 4 0.45 -22.18 -0.62
C ALA A 4 0.59 -22.49 -2.13
N GLY A 5 1.39 -23.49 -2.50
CA GLY A 5 1.61 -23.88 -3.90
C GLY A 5 0.48 -24.69 -4.53
N GLN A 6 -0.57 -25.07 -3.77
CA GLN A 6 -1.71 -25.87 -4.26
C GLN A 6 -3.07 -25.25 -3.94
N ALA A 7 -3.12 -24.10 -3.26
CA ALA A 7 -4.36 -23.42 -2.98
C ALA A 7 -4.90 -22.78 -4.28
N SER A 8 -6.16 -23.08 -4.61
CA SER A 8 -6.83 -22.36 -5.70
C SER A 8 -7.09 -20.88 -5.30
N PRO A 9 -7.25 -19.97 -6.26
CA PRO A 9 -7.63 -18.58 -5.97
C PRO A 9 -8.86 -18.48 -5.04
N ASP A 10 -9.84 -19.34 -5.22
CA ASP A 10 -11.04 -19.39 -4.37
C ASP A 10 -10.71 -19.82 -2.92
N THR A 11 -9.73 -20.70 -2.75
CA THR A 11 -9.28 -21.13 -1.40
C THR A 11 -8.54 -19.97 -0.70
N LEU A 12 -7.72 -19.21 -1.41
CA LEU A 12 -7.03 -18.04 -0.87
C LEU A 12 -8.03 -16.95 -0.49
N ALA A 13 -9.06 -16.72 -1.30
CA ALA A 13 -10.12 -15.75 -1.01
C ALA A 13 -10.89 -16.07 0.28
N THR A 14 -11.04 -17.35 0.66
CA THR A 14 -11.65 -17.75 1.94
C THR A 14 -10.73 -17.57 3.15
N LEU A 15 -9.43 -17.35 2.92
CA LEU A 15 -8.40 -17.17 3.96
C LEU A 15 -7.94 -15.71 4.08
N GLU A 16 -8.54 -14.79 3.31
CA GLU A 16 -8.22 -13.36 3.34
C GLU A 16 -8.36 -12.79 4.75
N GLY A 17 -7.30 -12.17 5.24
CA GLY A 17 -7.28 -11.54 6.57
C GLY A 17 -7.31 -12.51 7.75
N VAL A 18 -7.60 -13.81 7.53
CA VAL A 18 -7.72 -14.81 8.60
C VAL A 18 -6.33 -15.13 9.17
N PRO A 19 -6.09 -14.93 10.47
CA PRO A 19 -4.83 -15.34 11.09
C PRO A 19 -4.75 -16.85 11.18
N LEU A 20 -3.71 -17.43 10.59
CA LEU A 20 -3.40 -18.86 10.62
C LEU A 20 -2.15 -19.07 11.46
N SER A 21 -1.99 -20.26 12.02
CA SER A 21 -0.82 -20.61 12.82
C SER A 21 -0.24 -21.96 12.39
N LEU A 22 1.09 -21.98 12.23
CA LEU A 22 1.85 -23.19 11.95
C LEU A 22 2.76 -23.52 13.14
N PRO A 23 2.62 -24.69 13.79
CA PRO A 23 3.55 -25.11 14.83
C PRO A 23 4.92 -25.46 14.23
N LEU A 24 5.98 -24.97 14.87
CA LEU A 24 7.38 -25.22 14.52
C LEU A 24 8.15 -25.63 15.77
N GLY A 25 8.16 -26.93 16.07
CA GLY A 25 8.77 -27.45 17.30
C GLY A 25 8.11 -26.87 18.55
N ASN A 26 8.89 -26.14 19.38
CA ASN A 26 8.41 -25.45 20.58
C ASN A 26 7.94 -24.01 20.33
N SER A 27 7.86 -23.58 19.08
CA SER A 27 7.44 -22.24 18.66
C SER A 27 6.25 -22.34 17.71
N SER A 28 5.62 -21.21 17.45
CA SER A 28 4.59 -21.11 16.40
C SER A 28 4.87 -19.92 15.50
N VAL A 29 4.47 -20.04 14.26
CA VAL A 29 4.49 -18.95 13.27
C VAL A 29 3.06 -18.61 12.95
N ALA A 30 2.66 -17.36 13.24
CA ALA A 30 1.41 -16.81 12.77
C ALA A 30 1.61 -16.23 11.37
N TYR A 31 0.65 -16.42 10.49
CA TYR A 31 0.67 -15.84 9.15
C TYR A 31 -0.75 -15.51 8.70
N ARG A 32 -0.85 -14.55 7.79
CA ARG A 32 -2.12 -14.19 7.13
C ARG A 32 -1.87 -13.77 5.69
N PHE A 33 -2.84 -14.03 4.84
CA PHE A 33 -2.88 -13.52 3.47
C PHE A 33 -3.65 -12.20 3.49
N VAL A 34 -3.00 -11.13 3.04
CA VAL A 34 -3.59 -9.80 2.91
C VAL A 34 -3.63 -9.46 1.43
N PRO A 35 -4.79 -9.15 0.86
CA PRO A 35 -4.86 -8.72 -0.53
C PRO A 35 -4.08 -7.42 -0.74
N GLU A 36 -3.45 -7.26 -1.89
CA GLU A 36 -2.66 -6.05 -2.19
C GLU A 36 -3.53 -4.79 -2.28
N GLU A 37 -4.83 -4.93 -2.43
CA GLU A 37 -5.82 -3.85 -2.32
C GLU A 37 -5.96 -3.27 -0.90
N ALA A 38 -5.36 -3.90 0.12
CA ALA A 38 -5.21 -3.33 1.45
C ALA A 38 -4.26 -2.11 1.50
N TYR A 39 -3.52 -1.86 0.42
CA TYR A 39 -2.48 -0.85 0.32
C TYR A 39 -2.78 0.13 -0.83
N VAL A 40 -2.30 1.36 -0.70
CA VAL A 40 -2.38 2.36 -1.78
C VAL A 40 -1.44 1.94 -2.91
N SER A 41 -1.97 1.80 -4.11
CA SER A 41 -1.17 1.46 -5.29
C SER A 41 -0.33 2.64 -5.75
N LEU A 42 1.00 2.50 -5.75
CA LEU A 42 1.88 3.50 -6.35
C LEU A 42 1.70 3.62 -7.87
N ASN A 43 1.20 2.55 -8.52
CA ASN A 43 1.04 2.49 -9.96
C ASN A 43 -0.37 2.91 -10.45
N ALA A 44 -1.42 2.71 -9.64
CA ALA A 44 -2.79 2.91 -10.08
C ALA A 44 -3.56 4.00 -9.31
N ALA A 45 -3.13 4.35 -8.09
CA ALA A 45 -3.82 5.34 -7.28
C ALA A 45 -3.89 6.71 -7.98
N SER A 46 -5.02 7.38 -7.82
CA SER A 46 -5.22 8.72 -8.34
C SER A 46 -4.26 9.72 -7.65
N PRO A 47 -3.90 10.82 -8.33
CA PRO A 47 -3.12 11.89 -7.70
C PRO A 47 -3.78 12.43 -6.42
N GLU A 48 -5.11 12.47 -6.34
CA GLU A 48 -5.85 12.94 -5.17
C GLU A 48 -5.67 11.99 -3.97
N LEU A 49 -5.74 10.67 -4.19
CA LEU A 49 -5.48 9.68 -3.15
C LEU A 49 -4.04 9.77 -2.64
N LEU A 50 -3.07 9.90 -3.56
CA LEU A 50 -1.65 10.08 -3.20
C LEU A 50 -1.40 11.37 -2.42
N ARG A 51 -2.03 12.51 -2.80
CA ARG A 51 -1.97 13.77 -2.05
C ARG A 51 -2.51 13.61 -0.64
N THR A 52 -3.64 12.93 -0.51
CA THR A 52 -4.25 12.68 0.79
C THR A 52 -3.33 11.84 1.68
N LEU A 53 -2.75 10.77 1.15
CA LEU A 53 -1.80 9.94 1.91
C LEU A 53 -0.56 10.75 2.31
N ILE A 54 0.16 11.33 1.36
CA ILE A 54 1.42 12.04 1.60
C ILE A 54 1.21 13.27 2.50
N GLY A 55 0.05 13.94 2.37
CA GLY A 55 -0.32 15.08 3.21
C GLY A 55 -0.49 14.74 4.70
N ASN A 56 -0.66 13.45 5.04
CA ASN A 56 -0.70 12.96 6.42
C ASN A 56 0.68 12.64 7.00
N TYR A 57 1.78 12.84 6.25
CA TYR A 57 3.13 12.60 6.77
C TYR A 57 3.41 13.50 7.99
N PRO A 58 3.73 12.93 9.18
CA PRO A 58 3.79 13.69 10.43
C PRO A 58 4.83 14.81 10.47
N GLN A 59 5.93 14.66 9.74
CA GLN A 59 6.97 15.68 9.63
C GLN A 59 6.58 16.79 8.63
N GLY A 60 5.53 16.56 7.85
CA GLY A 60 5.11 17.42 6.76
C GLY A 60 6.05 17.38 5.56
N VAL A 61 5.55 17.80 4.42
CA VAL A 61 6.34 18.01 3.21
C VAL A 61 6.14 19.45 2.74
N SER A 62 7.17 20.02 2.13
CA SER A 62 7.12 21.42 1.66
C SER A 62 6.14 21.63 0.52
N ASP A 63 6.01 20.63 -0.36
CA ASP A 63 5.14 20.68 -1.54
C ASP A 63 4.66 19.25 -1.87
N VAL A 64 3.45 18.92 -1.41
CA VAL A 64 2.81 17.62 -1.67
C VAL A 64 2.47 17.46 -3.15
N ASP A 65 2.05 18.54 -3.82
CA ASP A 65 1.69 18.50 -5.23
C ASP A 65 2.91 18.20 -6.10
N ALA A 66 4.06 18.81 -5.83
CA ALA A 66 5.29 18.54 -6.55
C ALA A 66 5.73 17.06 -6.39
N LEU A 67 5.65 16.50 -5.18
CA LEU A 67 5.97 15.09 -4.95
C LEU A 67 5.05 14.13 -5.71
N VAL A 68 3.74 14.38 -5.64
CA VAL A 68 2.75 13.54 -6.32
C VAL A 68 2.91 13.64 -7.84
N ASN A 69 3.13 14.84 -8.36
CA ASN A 69 3.28 15.05 -9.79
C ASN A 69 4.60 14.43 -10.31
N ALA A 70 5.71 14.53 -9.55
CA ALA A 70 6.95 13.82 -9.88
C ALA A 70 6.77 12.28 -9.88
N LEU A 71 5.93 11.73 -8.99
CA LEU A 71 5.60 10.30 -9.01
C LEU A 71 4.71 9.94 -10.20
N VAL A 72 3.79 10.81 -10.61
CA VAL A 72 2.97 10.60 -11.82
C VAL A 72 3.86 10.59 -13.05
N ASP A 73 4.74 11.57 -13.22
CA ASP A 73 5.68 11.66 -14.34
C ASP A 73 6.69 10.49 -14.33
N TRP A 74 7.07 9.98 -13.13
CA TRP A 74 7.92 8.80 -13.04
C TRP A 74 7.31 7.55 -13.67
N ARG A 75 5.98 7.37 -13.51
CA ARG A 75 5.27 6.13 -13.86
C ARG A 75 4.50 6.17 -15.18
N ASP A 76 4.23 7.35 -15.73
CA ASP A 76 3.54 7.47 -17.01
C ASP A 76 4.51 7.23 -18.19
N GLY A 77 4.00 7.21 -19.41
CA GLY A 77 4.76 6.76 -20.57
C GLY A 77 5.20 7.87 -21.51
N ASP A 78 5.07 9.15 -21.10
CA ASP A 78 5.46 10.26 -21.95
C ASP A 78 6.60 11.08 -21.32
N ASP A 79 7.04 12.17 -21.97
CA ASP A 79 8.13 13.04 -21.52
C ASP A 79 7.60 14.47 -21.24
N ILE A 80 6.32 14.61 -20.88
CA ILE A 80 5.66 15.89 -20.66
C ILE A 80 5.43 16.09 -19.17
N ALA A 81 6.27 16.96 -18.55
CA ALA A 81 6.13 17.23 -17.13
C ALA A 81 4.72 17.75 -16.79
N THR A 82 4.10 17.16 -15.77
CA THR A 82 2.92 17.72 -15.13
C THR A 82 3.26 19.06 -14.45
N GLU A 83 2.27 19.84 -14.09
CA GLU A 83 2.52 21.12 -13.40
C GLU A 83 3.27 20.87 -12.08
N ASN A 84 4.46 21.46 -11.93
CA ASN A 84 5.41 21.19 -10.83
C ASN A 84 5.87 19.74 -10.70
N GLY A 85 5.71 18.92 -11.73
CA GLY A 85 6.23 17.57 -11.81
C GLY A 85 7.70 17.53 -12.21
N ALA A 86 8.20 16.36 -12.60
CA ALA A 86 9.63 16.20 -12.90
C ALA A 86 9.88 15.21 -14.04
N GLU A 87 10.37 15.74 -15.12
CA GLU A 87 10.91 14.98 -16.25
C GLU A 87 12.45 15.07 -16.30
N ALA A 88 13.06 14.55 -17.34
CA ALA A 88 14.51 14.49 -17.47
C ALA A 88 15.21 15.85 -17.26
N GLY A 89 14.55 16.97 -17.60
CA GLY A 89 15.07 18.31 -17.42
C GLY A 89 15.21 18.73 -15.95
N GLU A 90 14.22 18.40 -15.13
CA GLU A 90 14.17 18.69 -13.70
C GLU A 90 15.19 17.83 -12.95
N TYR A 91 15.30 16.54 -13.30
CA TYR A 91 16.33 15.65 -12.76
C TYR A 91 17.74 16.15 -13.07
N ALA A 92 18.02 16.54 -14.33
CA ALA A 92 19.31 17.11 -14.72
C ALA A 92 19.60 18.43 -13.98
N SER A 93 18.59 19.29 -13.79
CA SER A 93 18.70 20.55 -13.03
C SER A 93 19.00 20.30 -11.55
N ALA A 94 18.53 19.20 -10.99
CA ALA A 94 18.84 18.74 -9.63
C ALA A 94 20.22 18.06 -9.53
N GLY A 95 20.98 17.95 -10.65
CA GLY A 95 22.31 17.33 -10.68
C GLY A 95 22.29 15.81 -10.74
N LEU A 96 21.16 15.19 -11.05
CA LEU A 96 21.01 13.75 -11.17
C LEU A 96 21.41 13.29 -12.58
N ALA A 97 22.06 12.13 -12.66
CA ALA A 97 22.51 11.55 -13.94
C ALA A 97 21.47 10.62 -14.57
N TYR A 98 20.26 10.59 -14.03
CA TYR A 98 19.13 9.81 -14.52
C TYR A 98 17.88 10.69 -14.55
N GLY A 99 16.83 10.22 -15.21
CA GLY A 99 15.50 10.84 -15.28
C GLY A 99 14.42 9.86 -14.82
N PRO A 100 13.15 10.21 -14.99
CA PRO A 100 12.05 9.32 -14.66
C PRO A 100 12.13 8.05 -15.51
N LYS A 101 11.51 7.00 -15.00
CA LYS A 101 11.51 5.69 -15.64
C LYS A 101 10.54 5.60 -16.82
N ASN A 102 9.52 6.44 -16.84
CA ASN A 102 8.38 6.43 -17.79
C ASN A 102 7.76 5.03 -17.91
N ALA A 103 7.61 4.37 -16.75
CA ALA A 103 7.05 3.03 -16.62
C ALA A 103 6.63 2.75 -15.17
N PRO A 104 5.70 1.79 -14.95
CA PRO A 104 5.28 1.41 -13.61
C PRO A 104 6.46 1.05 -12.69
N LEU A 105 6.33 1.41 -11.40
CA LEU A 105 7.29 1.01 -10.37
C LEU A 105 7.25 -0.51 -10.18
N LEU A 106 8.43 -1.11 -10.01
CA LEU A 106 8.59 -2.55 -9.73
C LEU A 106 8.87 -2.82 -8.24
N SER A 107 9.25 -1.81 -7.48
CA SER A 107 9.52 -1.88 -6.05
C SER A 107 9.13 -0.57 -5.39
N VAL A 108 8.70 -0.63 -4.14
CA VAL A 108 8.45 0.56 -3.30
C VAL A 108 9.74 1.37 -3.11
N ASP A 109 10.91 0.70 -3.14
CA ASP A 109 12.21 1.37 -3.01
C ASP A 109 12.53 2.32 -4.17
N GLU A 110 11.88 2.15 -5.33
CA GLU A 110 12.02 3.08 -6.45
C GLU A 110 11.55 4.51 -6.13
N LEU A 111 10.68 4.68 -5.11
CA LEU A 111 10.33 6.02 -4.61
C LEU A 111 11.56 6.85 -4.22
N GLY A 112 12.62 6.21 -3.72
CA GLY A 112 13.88 6.89 -3.41
C GLY A 112 14.63 7.45 -4.62
N LEU A 113 14.20 7.11 -5.84
CA LEU A 113 14.73 7.66 -7.10
C LEU A 113 13.82 8.78 -7.65
N VAL A 114 12.58 8.88 -7.18
CA VAL A 114 11.63 9.92 -7.60
C VAL A 114 12.05 11.25 -6.99
N LEU A 115 12.13 12.28 -7.81
CA LEU A 115 12.59 13.60 -7.39
C LEU A 115 11.74 14.15 -6.23
N GLY A 116 12.41 14.56 -5.15
CA GLY A 116 11.79 15.14 -3.96
C GLY A 116 11.46 14.15 -2.84
N PHE A 117 11.44 12.83 -3.10
CA PHE A 117 11.27 11.84 -2.03
C PHE A 117 12.59 11.66 -1.27
N ASP A 118 12.50 11.68 0.04
CA ASP A 118 13.61 11.36 0.94
C ASP A 118 13.38 10.01 1.64
N GLN A 119 14.42 9.55 2.35
CA GLN A 119 14.39 8.24 2.99
C GLN A 119 13.39 8.18 4.15
N ASP A 120 13.19 9.27 4.89
CA ASP A 120 12.29 9.31 6.04
C ASP A 120 10.83 9.21 5.58
N LEU A 121 10.46 9.91 4.51
CA LEU A 121 9.15 9.82 3.88
C LEU A 121 8.93 8.42 3.28
N LEU A 122 9.94 7.85 2.60
CA LEU A 122 9.88 6.50 2.04
C LEU A 122 9.63 5.46 3.14
N ASP A 123 10.37 5.53 4.25
CA ASP A 123 10.23 4.57 5.34
C ASP A 123 8.87 4.69 6.03
N TRP A 124 8.31 5.90 6.11
CA TRP A 124 6.96 6.12 6.60
C TRP A 124 5.88 5.59 5.65
N LEU A 125 6.05 5.77 4.33
CA LEU A 125 5.09 5.29 3.33
C LEU A 125 5.07 3.76 3.19
N ARG A 126 6.20 3.10 3.38
CA ARG A 126 6.41 1.67 3.14
C ARG A 126 5.32 0.73 3.69
N PRO A 127 4.77 0.91 4.91
CA PRO A 127 3.70 0.07 5.42
C PRO A 127 2.35 0.29 4.75
N TYR A 128 2.16 1.38 4.01
CA TYR A 128 0.86 1.81 3.48
C TYR A 128 0.73 1.64 1.96
N VAL A 129 1.82 1.36 1.25
CA VAL A 129 1.83 1.36 -0.22
C VAL A 129 2.19 0.01 -0.82
N SER A 130 1.80 -0.18 -2.08
CA SER A 130 2.12 -1.35 -2.88
C SER A 130 2.39 -0.96 -4.34
N VAL A 131 3.21 -1.76 -5.03
CA VAL A 131 3.39 -1.71 -6.49
C VAL A 131 2.61 -2.81 -7.19
N ALA A 132 2.12 -3.81 -6.46
CA ALA A 132 1.45 -4.98 -7.00
C ALA A 132 -0.07 -4.81 -7.13
N SER A 133 -0.68 -3.89 -6.38
CA SER A 133 -2.09 -3.54 -6.55
C SER A 133 -2.30 -2.75 -7.84
N MET A 134 -3.36 -3.10 -8.59
CA MET A 134 -3.83 -2.36 -9.76
C MET A 134 -5.13 -1.61 -9.47
N SER A 135 -5.55 -1.54 -8.20
CA SER A 135 -6.71 -0.78 -7.75
C SER A 135 -6.37 0.71 -7.60
N ASP A 136 -7.27 1.57 -7.99
CA ASP A 136 -7.19 3.02 -7.79
C ASP A 136 -7.59 3.46 -6.38
N GLY A 137 -8.21 2.56 -5.60
CA GLY A 137 -8.56 2.72 -4.19
C GLY A 137 -8.04 1.59 -3.31
N ILE A 138 -8.34 1.64 -2.02
CA ILE A 138 -8.01 0.59 -1.05
C ILE A 138 -9.26 -0.15 -0.56
N ASP A 139 -9.09 -1.40 -0.13
CA ASP A 139 -10.15 -2.17 0.54
C ASP A 139 -10.03 -2.03 2.07
N PRO A 140 -10.91 -1.27 2.71
CA PRO A 140 -10.81 -0.98 4.15
C PRO A 140 -11.02 -2.20 5.04
N ARG A 141 -11.56 -3.30 4.50
CA ARG A 141 -11.73 -4.57 5.23
C ARG A 141 -10.40 -5.19 5.64
N PHE A 142 -9.35 -4.94 4.85
CA PHE A 142 -8.03 -5.56 5.00
C PHE A 142 -6.92 -4.55 5.27
N ALA A 143 -7.18 -3.27 4.99
CA ALA A 143 -6.22 -2.19 5.18
C ALA A 143 -5.91 -1.94 6.66
N ASP A 144 -4.76 -1.35 6.93
CA ASP A 144 -4.43 -0.87 8.27
C ASP A 144 -5.45 0.20 8.70
N PRO A 145 -6.06 0.09 9.91
CA PRO A 145 -7.01 1.08 10.40
C PRO A 145 -6.47 2.51 10.37
N GLU A 146 -5.18 2.71 10.64
CA GLU A 146 -4.53 4.02 10.57
C GLU A 146 -4.57 4.58 9.14
N LEU A 147 -4.26 3.74 8.14
CA LEU A 147 -4.35 4.12 6.74
C LEU A 147 -5.79 4.51 6.36
N VAL A 148 -6.78 3.72 6.76
CA VAL A 148 -8.20 4.03 6.48
C VAL A 148 -8.59 5.38 7.08
N MET A 149 -8.21 5.64 8.34
CA MET A 149 -8.50 6.91 9.02
C MET A 149 -7.81 8.10 8.36
N MET A 150 -6.56 7.95 7.88
CA MET A 150 -5.86 8.99 7.12
C MET A 150 -6.57 9.34 5.81
N LEU A 151 -7.15 8.36 5.15
CA LEU A 151 -7.81 8.52 3.85
C LEU A 151 -9.30 8.92 3.97
N ASP A 152 -9.90 8.73 5.15
CA ASP A 152 -11.30 9.08 5.37
C ASP A 152 -11.50 10.56 5.66
N THR A 153 -11.28 11.39 4.63
CA THR A 153 -11.44 12.84 4.72
C THR A 153 -12.87 13.31 5.07
N GLN A 154 -13.85 12.42 5.00
CA GLN A 154 -15.25 12.71 5.29
C GLN A 154 -15.69 12.24 6.68
N GLY A 155 -14.84 11.53 7.42
CA GLY A 155 -15.14 11.02 8.76
C GLY A 155 -16.27 9.99 8.78
N ARG A 156 -16.32 9.11 7.77
CA ARG A 156 -17.39 8.10 7.62
C ARG A 156 -17.18 6.87 8.49
N PHE A 157 -15.93 6.60 8.87
CA PHE A 157 -15.56 5.42 9.64
C PHE A 157 -15.14 5.81 11.06
N SER A 158 -15.70 5.12 12.05
CA SER A 158 -15.15 5.08 13.40
C SER A 158 -14.22 3.86 13.55
N GLU A 159 -13.40 3.85 14.60
CA GLU A 159 -12.60 2.66 14.94
C GLU A 159 -13.46 1.41 15.13
N GLN A 160 -14.69 1.58 15.66
CA GLN A 160 -15.63 0.48 15.84
C GLN A 160 -16.14 -0.06 14.50
N ASP A 161 -16.41 0.81 13.53
CA ASP A 161 -16.82 0.42 12.19
C ASP A 161 -15.71 -0.39 11.49
N LEU A 162 -14.46 0.06 11.61
CA LEU A 162 -13.30 -0.64 11.04
C LEU A 162 -13.12 -2.02 11.70
N GLN A 163 -13.22 -2.11 13.02
CA GLN A 163 -13.16 -3.39 13.72
C GLN A 163 -14.28 -4.33 13.29
N ALA A 164 -15.51 -3.82 13.13
CA ALA A 164 -16.65 -4.62 12.70
C ALA A 164 -16.47 -5.13 11.26
N MET A 165 -16.01 -4.30 10.34
CA MET A 165 -15.72 -4.67 8.94
C MET A 165 -14.63 -5.73 8.84
N GLN A 166 -13.59 -5.62 9.67
CA GLN A 166 -12.48 -6.57 9.70
C GLN A 166 -12.84 -7.90 10.35
N ALA A 167 -13.82 -7.88 11.26
CA ALA A 167 -14.33 -9.08 11.92
C ALA A 167 -15.36 -9.84 11.06
N ASP A 168 -16.18 -9.12 10.29
CA ASP A 168 -17.21 -9.69 9.42
C ASP A 168 -17.29 -8.95 8.08
N PRO A 169 -16.84 -9.58 6.99
CA PRO A 169 -16.88 -8.98 5.64
C PRO A 169 -18.30 -8.58 5.19
N ALA A 170 -19.36 -9.22 5.70
CA ALA A 170 -20.74 -8.87 5.35
C ALA A 170 -21.14 -7.48 5.88
N VAL A 171 -20.50 -7.02 6.96
CA VAL A 171 -20.71 -5.66 7.48
C VAL A 171 -20.16 -4.63 6.48
N ALA A 172 -19.01 -4.90 5.90
CA ALA A 172 -18.40 -4.02 4.90
C ALA A 172 -19.27 -3.89 3.63
N ASP A 173 -19.86 -4.99 3.16
CA ASP A 173 -20.75 -4.98 2.00
C ASP A 173 -22.00 -4.13 2.27
N ALA A 174 -22.47 -4.09 3.50
CA ALA A 174 -23.62 -3.28 3.91
C ALA A 174 -23.30 -1.77 4.07
N MET A 175 -22.04 -1.42 4.27
CA MET A 175 -21.60 -0.02 4.48
C MET A 175 -21.40 0.77 3.19
N ALA A 176 -21.74 0.21 2.02
CA ALA A 176 -21.63 0.84 0.71
C ALA A 176 -20.32 1.64 0.56
N LEU A 177 -19.22 0.94 0.24
CA LEU A 177 -17.87 1.50 0.08
C LEU A 177 -17.75 2.39 -1.19
N ASP A 178 -18.76 3.21 -1.44
CA ASP A 178 -18.83 4.05 -2.63
C ASP A 178 -18.10 5.38 -2.39
N SER A 179 -16.80 5.34 -2.54
CA SER A 179 -15.99 6.56 -2.57
C SER A 179 -14.80 6.40 -3.50
N SER A 180 -14.22 7.54 -3.91
CA SER A 180 -13.05 7.59 -4.78
C SER A 180 -11.80 6.91 -4.20
N PHE A 181 -11.76 6.64 -2.87
CA PHE A 181 -10.59 6.07 -2.19
C PHE A 181 -10.82 4.66 -1.64
N PHE A 182 -12.09 4.23 -1.51
CA PHE A 182 -12.43 2.93 -0.94
C PHE A 182 -13.23 2.10 -1.95
N ALA A 183 -12.72 0.93 -2.26
CA ALA A 183 -13.36 0.02 -3.21
C ALA A 183 -13.09 -1.43 -2.77
N ALA A 184 -14.13 -2.27 -2.86
CA ALA A 184 -13.97 -3.71 -2.74
C ALA A 184 -13.49 -4.25 -4.10
N SER A 185 -12.19 -4.28 -4.32
CA SER A 185 -11.57 -4.83 -5.53
C SER A 185 -10.84 -6.14 -5.19
N ARG A 186 -10.69 -7.03 -6.18
CA ARG A 186 -9.96 -8.28 -6.02
C ARG A 186 -9.10 -8.53 -7.24
N SER A 187 -7.79 -8.33 -7.11
CA SER A 187 -6.81 -8.69 -8.15
C SER A 187 -6.38 -10.15 -8.07
N GLY A 188 -6.62 -10.80 -6.92
CA GLY A 188 -6.08 -12.12 -6.64
C GLY A 188 -4.58 -12.12 -6.29
N VAL A 189 -4.01 -10.96 -6.04
CA VAL A 189 -2.62 -10.79 -5.58
C VAL A 189 -2.62 -10.60 -4.07
N TYR A 190 -1.78 -11.35 -3.37
CA TYR A 190 -1.76 -11.39 -1.91
C TYR A 190 -0.35 -11.22 -1.37
N ARG A 191 -0.24 -10.45 -0.29
CA ARG A 191 0.95 -10.36 0.55
C ARG A 191 0.85 -11.36 1.70
N LEU A 192 1.90 -12.16 1.89
CA LEU A 192 2.00 -13.05 3.03
C LEU A 192 2.67 -12.33 4.19
N LEU A 193 1.90 -12.00 5.23
CA LEU A 193 2.46 -11.47 6.47
C LEU A 193 2.79 -12.61 7.42
N VAL A 194 4.04 -12.66 7.88
CA VAL A 194 4.54 -13.72 8.75
C VAL A 194 5.03 -13.13 10.06
N GLN A 195 4.55 -13.64 11.20
CA GLN A 195 4.96 -13.24 12.53
C GLN A 195 5.43 -14.46 13.30
N GLY A 196 6.73 -14.51 13.60
CA GLY A 196 7.31 -15.57 14.43
C GLY A 196 7.22 -15.22 15.92
N SER A 197 6.69 -16.11 16.75
CA SER A 197 6.85 -16.08 18.20
C SER A 197 7.94 -17.07 18.60
N GLY A 198 9.18 -16.59 18.72
CA GLY A 198 10.29 -17.37 19.27
C GLY A 198 10.53 -17.01 20.73
N GLY A 199 10.86 -17.97 21.59
CA GLY A 199 11.09 -17.80 23.02
C GLY A 199 12.31 -16.96 23.43
N MET A 200 12.80 -16.08 22.60
CA MET A 200 13.73 -14.98 22.88
C MET A 200 13.37 -13.81 21.97
N GLY A 201 12.50 -12.95 22.42
CA GLY A 201 12.36 -11.51 22.20
C GLY A 201 12.61 -10.90 20.83
N LEU A 202 12.47 -11.60 19.72
CA LEU A 202 12.61 -11.06 18.38
C LEU A 202 11.27 -11.14 17.63
N ASN A 203 10.47 -10.08 17.77
CA ASN A 203 9.35 -9.81 16.87
C ASN A 203 9.94 -9.30 15.54
N ARG A 204 10.09 -10.17 14.57
CA ARG A 204 10.46 -9.79 13.21
C ARG A 204 9.24 -9.94 12.31
N ARG A 205 8.66 -8.81 11.89
CA ARG A 205 7.69 -8.80 10.77
C ARG A 205 8.50 -8.84 9.48
N GLN A 206 8.25 -9.80 8.65
CA GLN A 206 8.79 -9.86 7.30
C GLN A 206 7.61 -10.04 6.33
N ALA A 207 7.46 -9.12 5.40
CA ALA A 207 6.64 -9.32 4.21
C ALA A 207 7.49 -10.13 3.21
N ILE A 208 6.92 -11.16 2.64
CA ILE A 208 7.49 -11.89 1.50
C ILE A 208 6.57 -11.56 0.33
N GLU A 209 7.10 -10.80 -0.61
CA GLU A 209 6.51 -10.52 -1.91
C GLU A 209 6.62 -11.74 -2.83
#